data_5b6482282260ac220f993a580ea8b17d
#
_entry.id   5b6482282260ac220f993a580ea8b17d
#
_cell.length_a   1.000
_cell.length_b   1.000
_cell.length_c   1.000
_cell.angle_alpha   90.00
_cell.angle_beta   90.00
_cell.angle_gamma   90.00
#
_symmetry.space_group_name_H-M   'P 1'
#
loop_
_entity.id
_entity.type
_entity.pdbx_description
1 polymer ?
#
loop_
_entity_poly.entity_id
_entity_poly.type
_entity_poly.pdbx_seq_one_letter_code
_entity_poly.pdbx_strand_id
1 'polypeptide(L)'
;MRTMHWRTMSLVVAAFLLGAFAAGSGTLGAARLQGLGDAGLHLIARVVGLDDQRTPASANVLSEHEIEVLDSMPPQSQAELLLERSINHYRGANEQIAARVRGWRGRIELNARLNQLFVTAINSDDLTVRVAGIEVDIAARNLTKDVSTVDRLEEAARTGAQGPRVNAMWDLALIGNRGVEPARVFDILRASLHDENENIRYWAVEGLAYLAADSAIEPLLGMFHDDPSPTIRERAACGLAQSGMFSAEQRRSAVPRLLDFADDASLDDQTRSWVFQALRDITGQSLPRDAHVWRDWYQRHLKVER
;
A
#
# COMPACT_ATOMS: atom_id res chain seq x y z
N MET A 1 13.25 -9.61 -24.49
CA MET A 1 13.50 -9.09 -23.13
C MET A 1 12.16 -8.96 -22.47
N ARG A 2 11.86 -9.80 -21.45
CA ARG A 2 10.56 -9.84 -20.79
C ARG A 2 10.44 -8.61 -19.90
N THR A 3 9.42 -7.80 -20.12
CA THR A 3 8.99 -6.74 -19.21
C THR A 3 8.58 -7.41 -17.89
N MET A 4 9.42 -7.24 -16.88
CA MET A 4 9.11 -7.66 -15.52
C MET A 4 8.00 -6.72 -15.03
N HIS A 5 6.79 -7.24 -14.92
CA HIS A 5 5.64 -6.46 -14.45
C HIS A 5 5.84 -6.11 -12.96
N TRP A 6 5.65 -4.88 -12.61
CA TRP A 6 5.65 -4.35 -11.23
C TRP A 6 4.72 -5.14 -10.27
N ARG A 7 3.74 -5.84 -10.81
CA ARG A 7 2.87 -6.76 -10.06
C ARG A 7 3.63 -7.86 -9.28
N THR A 8 4.84 -8.22 -9.72
CA THR A 8 5.68 -9.19 -9.00
C THR A 8 6.43 -8.59 -7.81
N MET A 9 6.57 -7.25 -7.75
CA MET A 9 7.27 -6.58 -6.64
C MET A 9 6.38 -6.28 -5.45
N SER A 10 5.06 -6.14 -5.65
CA SER A 10 4.11 -6.12 -4.53
C SER A 10 4.22 -7.37 -3.64
N LEU A 11 4.69 -8.49 -4.19
CA LEU A 11 4.99 -9.72 -3.44
C LEU A 11 6.25 -9.59 -2.55
N VAL A 12 7.19 -8.71 -2.90
CA VAL A 12 8.38 -8.46 -2.08
C VAL A 12 8.03 -7.66 -0.83
N VAL A 13 7.08 -6.73 -0.91
CA VAL A 13 6.55 -6.00 0.26
C VAL A 13 5.88 -6.97 1.23
N ALA A 14 5.13 -7.94 0.73
CA ALA A 14 4.53 -9.01 1.54
C ALA A 14 5.58 -9.84 2.27
N ALA A 15 6.70 -10.15 1.62
CA ALA A 15 7.80 -10.90 2.23
C ALA A 15 8.55 -10.07 3.30
N PHE A 16 8.66 -8.75 3.13
CA PHE A 16 9.30 -7.87 4.11
C PHE A 16 8.41 -7.62 5.33
N LEU A 17 7.09 -7.52 5.18
CA LEU A 17 6.17 -7.45 6.32
C LEU A 17 6.25 -8.73 7.19
N LEU A 18 6.47 -9.89 6.58
CA LEU A 18 6.73 -11.15 7.29
C LEU A 18 8.11 -11.17 7.98
N GLY A 19 9.13 -10.54 7.41
CA GLY A 19 10.49 -10.50 7.96
C GLY A 19 10.63 -9.60 9.18
N ALA A 20 9.90 -8.49 9.27
CA ALA A 20 9.94 -7.57 10.42
C ALA A 20 9.34 -8.21 11.69
N PHE A 21 8.42 -9.15 11.56
CA PHE A 21 7.85 -9.91 12.68
C PHE A 21 8.76 -11.05 13.16
N ALA A 22 9.63 -11.61 12.30
CA ALA A 22 10.51 -12.72 12.64
C ALA A 22 11.79 -12.32 13.39
N ALA A 23 12.15 -11.05 13.42
CA ALA A 23 13.36 -10.56 14.10
C ALA A 23 13.26 -10.56 15.64
N GLY A 24 12.09 -10.88 16.20
CA GLY A 24 11.86 -10.96 17.65
C GLY A 24 11.90 -12.38 18.27
N SER A 25 11.99 -13.43 17.46
CA SER A 25 12.05 -14.80 17.97
C SER A 25 13.00 -15.66 17.12
N GLY A 26 14.05 -16.15 17.75
CA GLY A 26 15.21 -16.82 17.14
C GLY A 26 14.90 -17.94 16.13
N THR A 27 15.73 -17.98 15.11
CA THR A 27 16.18 -19.12 14.31
C THR A 27 15.16 -20.18 13.85
N LEU A 28 14.06 -19.81 13.16
CA LEU A 28 13.20 -20.79 12.46
C LEU A 28 12.64 -20.29 11.10
N GLY A 29 13.18 -19.20 10.56
CA GLY A 29 12.59 -18.50 9.40
C GLY A 29 12.93 -19.05 8.01
N ALA A 30 14.04 -19.75 7.82
CA ALA A 30 14.53 -20.09 6.48
C ALA A 30 13.90 -21.34 5.84
N ALA A 31 13.33 -22.25 6.62
CA ALA A 31 12.83 -23.52 6.11
C ALA A 31 11.35 -23.53 5.67
N ARG A 32 10.60 -22.45 5.91
CA ARG A 32 9.16 -22.38 5.57
C ARG A 32 8.82 -21.65 4.27
N LEU A 33 9.78 -21.00 3.62
CA LEU A 33 9.56 -20.30 2.34
C LEU A 33 9.53 -21.24 1.12
N GLN A 34 9.99 -22.48 1.25
CA GLN A 34 9.98 -23.46 0.16
C GLN A 34 8.65 -24.21 -0.03
N GLY A 35 7.66 -23.98 0.84
CA GLY A 35 6.36 -24.66 0.79
C GLY A 35 5.23 -23.87 0.13
N LEU A 36 5.47 -22.66 -0.35
CA LEU A 36 4.50 -21.90 -1.15
C LEU A 36 4.62 -22.29 -2.63
N GLY A 37 4.51 -23.57 -2.89
CA GLY A 37 4.48 -24.12 -4.24
C GLY A 37 3.25 -23.66 -5.04
N ASP A 38 3.21 -24.06 -6.31
CA ASP A 38 2.28 -23.68 -7.37
C ASP A 38 0.81 -23.43 -6.98
N ALA A 39 0.32 -24.02 -5.90
CA ALA A 39 -1.03 -23.80 -5.38
C ALA A 39 -1.28 -22.36 -4.88
N GLY A 40 -0.27 -21.71 -4.30
CA GLY A 40 -0.38 -20.31 -3.86
C GLY A 40 -0.40 -19.34 -5.04
N LEU A 41 0.38 -19.62 -6.06
CA LEU A 41 0.41 -18.83 -7.31
C LEU A 41 -0.89 -18.97 -8.11
N HIS A 42 -1.49 -20.15 -8.14
CA HIS A 42 -2.80 -20.37 -8.79
C HIS A 42 -3.94 -19.68 -8.06
N LEU A 43 -3.89 -19.59 -6.73
CA LEU A 43 -4.91 -18.86 -5.96
C LEU A 43 -4.80 -17.36 -6.19
N ILE A 44 -3.59 -16.82 -6.22
CA ILE A 44 -3.33 -15.39 -6.54
C ILE A 44 -3.73 -15.07 -7.98
N ALA A 45 -3.44 -15.94 -8.96
CA ALA A 45 -3.82 -15.76 -10.34
C ALA A 45 -5.36 -15.74 -10.51
N ARG A 46 -6.09 -16.54 -9.75
CA ARG A 46 -7.56 -16.59 -9.75
C ARG A 46 -8.20 -15.36 -9.10
N VAL A 47 -7.58 -14.83 -8.04
CA VAL A 47 -8.04 -13.63 -7.32
C VAL A 47 -7.72 -12.34 -8.11
N VAL A 48 -6.65 -12.35 -8.94
CA VAL A 48 -6.23 -11.17 -9.73
C VAL A 48 -6.93 -11.09 -11.09
N GLY A 49 -7.92 -11.96 -11.37
CA GLY A 49 -8.78 -11.81 -12.56
C GLY A 49 -8.05 -11.96 -13.90
N LEU A 50 -7.09 -12.87 -14.01
CA LEU A 50 -6.47 -13.24 -15.29
C LEU A 50 -7.32 -14.23 -16.11
N ASP A 51 -8.55 -14.52 -15.63
CA ASP A 51 -9.53 -15.27 -16.41
C ASP A 51 -10.52 -14.28 -17.03
N ASP A 52 -10.33 -14.01 -18.31
CA ASP A 52 -11.06 -13.02 -19.11
C ASP A 52 -12.45 -13.53 -19.51
N GLN A 53 -13.22 -14.02 -18.54
CA GLN A 53 -14.65 -14.24 -18.66
C GLN A 53 -15.38 -13.31 -17.70
N ARG A 54 -15.67 -12.10 -18.20
CA ARG A 54 -16.65 -11.19 -17.59
C ARG A 54 -18.02 -11.86 -17.59
N THR A 55 -18.27 -12.67 -16.57
CA THR A 55 -19.66 -12.95 -16.16
C THR A 55 -20.25 -11.62 -15.70
N PRO A 56 -21.42 -11.18 -16.18
CA PRO A 56 -22.07 -9.99 -15.66
C PRO A 56 -22.23 -10.19 -14.16
N ALA A 57 -21.64 -9.28 -13.39
CA ALA A 57 -21.65 -9.32 -11.95
C ALA A 57 -23.11 -9.26 -11.46
N SER A 58 -23.68 -10.41 -11.14
CA SER A 58 -24.71 -10.46 -10.11
C SER A 58 -24.01 -9.91 -8.87
N ALA A 59 -24.34 -8.68 -8.47
CA ALA A 59 -23.68 -8.01 -7.37
C ALA A 59 -23.81 -8.92 -6.15
N ASN A 60 -22.73 -9.60 -5.76
CA ASN A 60 -22.68 -10.37 -4.54
C ASN A 60 -23.04 -9.42 -3.39
N VAL A 61 -24.04 -9.78 -2.61
CA VAL A 61 -24.52 -9.00 -1.46
C VAL A 61 -24.45 -9.92 -0.26
N LEU A 62 -23.95 -9.40 0.86
CA LEU A 62 -24.09 -10.12 2.11
C LEU A 62 -25.58 -10.26 2.44
N SER A 63 -26.05 -11.50 2.56
CA SER A 63 -27.43 -11.79 2.94
C SER A 63 -27.66 -11.52 4.43
N GLU A 64 -28.91 -11.28 4.82
CA GLU A 64 -29.29 -11.14 6.24
C GLU A 64 -28.85 -12.36 7.04
N HIS A 65 -29.00 -13.55 6.49
CA HIS A 65 -28.55 -14.80 7.13
C HIS A 65 -27.04 -14.84 7.35
N GLU A 66 -26.23 -14.39 6.37
CA GLU A 66 -24.76 -14.31 6.56
C GLU A 66 -24.40 -13.32 7.67
N ILE A 67 -25.15 -12.21 7.80
CA ILE A 67 -24.93 -11.21 8.87
C ILE A 67 -25.30 -11.81 10.24
N GLU A 68 -26.40 -12.55 10.36
CA GLU A 68 -26.77 -13.25 11.59
C GLU A 68 -25.72 -14.29 12.00
N VAL A 69 -25.21 -15.05 11.03
CA VAL A 69 -24.13 -16.04 11.26
C VAL A 69 -22.87 -15.35 11.74
N LEU A 70 -22.50 -14.19 11.15
CA LEU A 70 -21.32 -13.40 11.58
C LEU A 70 -21.38 -13.08 13.08
N ASP A 71 -22.56 -12.72 13.62
CA ASP A 71 -22.70 -12.33 15.03
C ASP A 71 -22.41 -13.49 16.00
N SER A 72 -22.56 -14.73 15.53
CA SER A 72 -22.21 -15.95 16.29
C SER A 72 -20.75 -16.36 16.19
N MET A 73 -19.97 -15.79 15.24
CA MET A 73 -18.58 -16.18 14.97
C MET A 73 -17.59 -15.51 15.93
N PRO A 74 -16.44 -16.14 16.21
CA PRO A 74 -15.32 -15.49 16.89
C PRO A 74 -14.82 -14.26 16.09
N PRO A 75 -14.32 -13.20 16.74
CA PRO A 75 -13.79 -12.01 16.08
C PRO A 75 -12.79 -12.26 14.95
N GLN A 76 -11.86 -13.21 15.15
CA GLN A 76 -10.89 -13.60 14.13
C GLN A 76 -11.55 -14.09 12.85
N SER A 77 -12.53 -14.99 12.98
CA SER A 77 -13.27 -15.54 11.85
C SER A 77 -14.14 -14.49 11.16
N GLN A 78 -14.73 -13.56 11.93
CA GLN A 78 -15.47 -12.41 11.37
C GLN A 78 -14.56 -11.55 10.50
N ALA A 79 -13.37 -11.19 11.01
CA ALA A 79 -12.42 -10.34 10.30
C ALA A 79 -11.92 -11.00 9.01
N GLU A 80 -11.57 -12.28 9.07
CA GLU A 80 -11.11 -13.04 7.90
C GLU A 80 -12.20 -13.17 6.84
N LEU A 81 -13.43 -13.53 7.22
CA LEU A 81 -14.55 -13.67 6.29
C LEU A 81 -14.90 -12.33 5.64
N LEU A 82 -15.05 -11.28 6.44
CA LEU A 82 -15.45 -9.97 5.93
C LEU A 82 -14.38 -9.33 5.04
N LEU A 83 -13.09 -9.49 5.37
CA LEU A 83 -12.02 -9.01 4.51
C LEU A 83 -11.98 -9.78 3.19
N GLU A 84 -12.21 -11.10 3.20
CA GLU A 84 -12.37 -11.90 1.99
C GLU A 84 -13.57 -11.45 1.16
N ARG A 85 -14.70 -11.15 1.78
CA ARG A 85 -15.89 -10.61 1.11
C ARG A 85 -15.62 -9.22 0.51
N SER A 86 -14.90 -8.34 1.22
CA SER A 86 -14.47 -7.03 0.71
C SER A 86 -13.59 -7.18 -0.54
N ILE A 87 -12.59 -8.05 -0.51
CA ILE A 87 -11.71 -8.34 -1.66
C ILE A 87 -12.51 -8.84 -2.88
N ASN A 88 -13.57 -9.60 -2.64
CA ASN A 88 -14.46 -10.12 -3.68
C ASN A 88 -15.64 -9.18 -4.00
N HIS A 89 -15.57 -7.92 -3.56
CA HIS A 89 -16.54 -6.86 -3.86
C HIS A 89 -18.00 -7.17 -3.44
N TYR A 90 -18.19 -7.89 -2.33
CA TYR A 90 -19.51 -8.09 -1.74
C TYR A 90 -20.03 -6.78 -1.16
N ARG A 91 -21.18 -6.31 -1.64
CA ARG A 91 -21.87 -5.16 -1.03
C ARG A 91 -22.24 -5.47 0.42
N GLY A 92 -22.02 -4.51 1.30
CA GLY A 92 -22.24 -4.67 2.74
C GLY A 92 -21.00 -5.13 3.51
N ALA A 93 -19.96 -5.67 2.85
CA ALA A 93 -18.78 -6.18 3.54
C ALA A 93 -17.99 -5.08 4.27
N ASN A 94 -17.76 -3.94 3.61
CA ASN A 94 -17.02 -2.81 4.19
C ASN A 94 -17.80 -2.16 5.34
N GLU A 95 -19.12 -2.05 5.21
CA GLU A 95 -20.02 -1.57 6.25
C GLU A 95 -20.00 -2.49 7.48
N GLN A 96 -19.98 -3.81 7.26
CA GLN A 96 -19.88 -4.78 8.35
C GLN A 96 -18.50 -4.75 9.03
N ILE A 97 -17.41 -4.53 8.28
CA ILE A 97 -16.08 -4.28 8.86
C ILE A 97 -16.12 -3.02 9.73
N ALA A 98 -16.62 -1.91 9.21
CA ALA A 98 -16.68 -0.64 9.93
C ALA A 98 -17.50 -0.73 11.23
N ALA A 99 -18.59 -1.50 11.21
CA ALA A 99 -19.44 -1.71 12.38
C ALA A 99 -18.76 -2.55 13.48
N ARG A 100 -17.90 -3.52 13.11
CA ARG A 100 -17.35 -4.52 14.04
C ARG A 100 -15.89 -4.29 14.43
N VAL A 101 -15.13 -3.58 13.62
CA VAL A 101 -13.67 -3.45 13.78
C VAL A 101 -13.25 -2.94 15.16
N ARG A 102 -14.05 -2.06 15.77
CA ARG A 102 -13.77 -1.57 17.12
C ARG A 102 -13.83 -2.70 18.16
N GLY A 103 -14.73 -3.67 17.98
CA GLY A 103 -14.86 -4.84 18.85
C GLY A 103 -13.80 -5.92 18.60
N TRP A 104 -13.07 -5.86 17.49
CA TRP A 104 -12.00 -6.82 17.17
C TRP A 104 -10.66 -6.45 17.81
N ARG A 105 -10.44 -5.19 18.12
CA ARG A 105 -9.16 -4.71 18.68
C ARG A 105 -8.77 -5.49 19.93
N GLY A 106 -7.54 -6.02 19.94
CA GLY A 106 -7.01 -6.89 21.00
C GLY A 106 -7.62 -8.29 21.05
N ARG A 107 -8.49 -8.65 20.07
CA ARG A 107 -9.16 -9.95 19.96
C ARG A 107 -8.88 -10.68 18.64
N ILE A 108 -8.17 -10.01 17.73
CA ILE A 108 -7.68 -10.59 16.49
C ILE A 108 -6.17 -10.36 16.39
N GLU A 109 -5.52 -11.19 15.58
CA GLU A 109 -4.09 -11.11 15.29
C GLU A 109 -3.83 -11.36 13.81
N LEU A 110 -2.71 -10.86 13.29
CA LEU A 110 -2.28 -11.12 11.92
C LEU A 110 -1.71 -12.56 11.81
N ASN A 111 -2.59 -13.56 11.93
CA ASN A 111 -2.22 -14.93 11.62
C ASN A 111 -1.91 -15.09 10.11
N ALA A 112 -1.46 -16.25 9.67
CA ALA A 112 -1.07 -16.50 8.28
C ALA A 112 -2.22 -16.18 7.28
N ARG A 113 -3.48 -16.55 7.62
CA ARG A 113 -4.65 -16.30 6.76
C ARG A 113 -4.98 -14.82 6.69
N LEU A 114 -5.12 -14.16 7.85
CA LEU A 114 -5.48 -12.74 7.87
C LEU A 114 -4.40 -11.89 7.22
N ASN A 115 -3.11 -12.22 7.41
CA ASN A 115 -2.00 -11.54 6.74
C ASN A 115 -2.06 -11.71 5.21
N GLN A 116 -2.38 -12.91 4.71
CA GLN A 116 -2.55 -13.11 3.26
C GLN A 116 -3.71 -12.26 2.70
N LEU A 117 -4.85 -12.24 3.38
CA LEU A 117 -6.01 -11.41 3.00
C LEU A 117 -5.66 -9.92 3.06
N PHE A 118 -4.98 -9.48 4.13
CA PHE A 118 -4.50 -8.11 4.26
C PHE A 118 -3.62 -7.69 3.08
N VAL A 119 -2.60 -8.50 2.75
CA VAL A 119 -1.71 -8.23 1.61
C VAL A 119 -2.51 -8.15 0.30
N THR A 120 -3.50 -9.02 0.11
CA THR A 120 -4.37 -8.96 -1.07
C THR A 120 -5.19 -7.68 -1.09
N ALA A 121 -5.77 -7.30 0.05
CA ALA A 121 -6.60 -6.10 0.17
C ALA A 121 -5.82 -4.82 -0.11
N ILE A 122 -4.63 -4.63 0.48
CA ILE A 122 -3.83 -3.41 0.30
C ILE A 122 -3.23 -3.27 -1.11
N ASN A 123 -3.19 -4.35 -1.89
CA ASN A 123 -2.77 -4.35 -3.29
C ASN A 123 -3.96 -4.34 -4.28
N SER A 124 -5.18 -4.20 -3.81
CA SER A 124 -6.36 -4.05 -4.66
C SER A 124 -6.32 -2.74 -5.46
N ASP A 125 -6.86 -2.72 -6.66
CA ASP A 125 -7.07 -1.50 -7.43
C ASP A 125 -8.22 -0.64 -6.85
N ASP A 126 -9.05 -1.21 -5.98
CA ASP A 126 -10.16 -0.54 -5.30
C ASP A 126 -9.70 0.04 -3.95
N LEU A 127 -9.68 1.38 -3.85
CA LEU A 127 -9.30 2.08 -2.62
C LEU A 127 -10.22 1.73 -1.43
N THR A 128 -11.46 1.36 -1.66
CA THR A 128 -12.39 0.99 -0.57
C THR A 128 -12.00 -0.36 0.04
N VAL A 129 -11.51 -1.29 -0.77
CA VAL A 129 -10.92 -2.56 -0.32
C VAL A 129 -9.63 -2.33 0.46
N ARG A 130 -8.76 -1.41 -0.02
CA ARG A 130 -7.54 -1.04 0.72
C ARG A 130 -7.88 -0.44 2.09
N VAL A 131 -8.88 0.44 2.16
CA VAL A 131 -9.37 1.01 3.43
C VAL A 131 -9.85 -0.09 4.37
N ALA A 132 -10.60 -1.07 3.88
CA ALA A 132 -11.04 -2.21 4.69
C ALA A 132 -9.85 -3.01 5.25
N GLY A 133 -8.82 -3.24 4.44
CA GLY A 133 -7.56 -3.84 4.88
C GLY A 133 -6.87 -3.03 5.99
N ILE A 134 -6.76 -1.71 5.82
CA ILE A 134 -6.19 -0.79 6.82
C ILE A 134 -6.96 -0.86 8.14
N GLU A 135 -8.29 -0.85 8.12
CA GLU A 135 -9.11 -0.94 9.34
C GLU A 135 -8.86 -2.26 10.09
N VAL A 136 -8.76 -3.36 9.37
CA VAL A 136 -8.47 -4.68 9.95
C VAL A 136 -7.05 -4.73 10.52
N ASP A 137 -6.05 -4.18 9.84
CA ASP A 137 -4.65 -4.16 10.31
C ASP A 137 -4.51 -3.30 11.59
N ILE A 138 -5.15 -2.14 11.64
CA ILE A 138 -5.22 -1.29 12.85
C ILE A 138 -5.78 -2.09 14.04
N ALA A 139 -6.84 -2.87 13.83
CA ALA A 139 -7.44 -3.67 14.90
C ALA A 139 -6.52 -4.83 15.34
N ALA A 140 -5.88 -5.51 14.38
CA ALA A 140 -4.95 -6.61 14.65
C ALA A 140 -3.68 -6.15 15.39
N ARG A 141 -3.22 -4.92 15.13
CA ARG A 141 -2.12 -4.26 15.86
C ARG A 141 -2.56 -3.68 17.21
N ASN A 142 -3.81 -3.83 17.58
CA ASN A 142 -4.40 -3.28 18.81
C ASN A 142 -4.24 -1.75 18.93
N LEU A 143 -4.22 -1.03 17.79
CA LEU A 143 -4.09 0.42 17.76
C LEU A 143 -5.44 1.09 18.00
N THR A 144 -5.43 2.21 18.74
CA THR A 144 -6.57 3.11 18.88
C THR A 144 -6.44 4.27 17.90
N LYS A 145 -7.57 4.71 17.34
CA LYS A 145 -7.60 5.89 16.46
C LYS A 145 -7.78 7.16 17.30
N ASP A 146 -6.73 7.54 18.04
CA ASP A 146 -6.70 8.70 18.91
C ASP A 146 -5.31 9.35 18.96
N VAL A 147 -5.26 10.57 19.50
CA VAL A 147 -4.03 11.38 19.61
C VAL A 147 -2.97 10.69 20.47
N SER A 148 -3.37 9.99 21.52
CA SER A 148 -2.42 9.32 22.43
C SER A 148 -1.66 8.19 21.73
N THR A 149 -2.28 7.56 20.73
CA THR A 149 -1.61 6.59 19.85
C THR A 149 -0.54 7.28 19.00
N VAL A 150 -0.86 8.44 18.42
CA VAL A 150 0.12 9.23 17.66
C VAL A 150 1.29 9.67 18.56
N ASP A 151 1.03 10.16 19.79
CA ASP A 151 2.06 10.54 20.74
C ASP A 151 3.04 9.40 21.03
N ARG A 152 2.52 8.22 21.30
CA ARG A 152 3.33 7.02 21.57
C ARG A 152 4.12 6.55 20.34
N LEU A 153 3.53 6.62 19.17
CA LEU A 153 4.19 6.23 17.91
C LEU A 153 5.28 7.23 17.51
N GLU A 154 5.04 8.53 17.70
CA GLU A 154 6.05 9.56 17.47
C GLU A 154 7.27 9.37 18.40
N GLU A 155 7.04 9.10 19.69
CA GLU A 155 8.13 8.79 20.61
C GLU A 155 8.89 7.54 20.18
N ALA A 156 8.20 6.47 19.74
CA ALA A 156 8.83 5.27 19.21
C ALA A 156 9.64 5.54 17.94
N ALA A 157 9.13 6.39 17.05
CA ALA A 157 9.82 6.82 15.84
C ALA A 157 11.12 7.58 16.13
N ARG A 158 11.12 8.40 17.20
CA ARG A 158 12.23 9.27 17.57
C ARG A 158 13.32 8.56 18.39
N THR A 159 12.94 7.71 19.36
CA THR A 159 13.84 7.16 20.37
C THR A 159 14.00 5.65 20.33
N GLY A 160 13.15 4.97 19.59
CA GLY A 160 13.13 3.50 19.54
C GLY A 160 14.38 2.90 18.88
N ALA A 161 14.65 1.64 19.18
CA ALA A 161 15.55 0.82 18.36
C ALA A 161 14.98 0.68 16.92
N GLN A 162 15.79 0.23 15.97
CA GLN A 162 15.41 0.16 14.55
C GLN A 162 14.05 -0.50 14.30
N GLY A 163 13.76 -1.64 14.92
CA GLY A 163 12.49 -2.35 14.73
C GLY A 163 11.26 -1.53 15.15
N PRO A 164 11.20 -1.02 16.39
CA PRO A 164 10.14 -0.10 16.83
C PRO A 164 9.99 1.15 15.96
N ARG A 165 11.09 1.75 15.47
CA ARG A 165 11.06 2.92 14.58
C ARG A 165 10.42 2.56 13.24
N VAL A 166 10.81 1.45 12.63
CA VAL A 166 10.22 0.93 11.38
C VAL A 166 8.72 0.69 11.55
N ASN A 167 8.32 -0.01 12.63
CA ASN A 167 6.90 -0.26 12.89
C ASN A 167 6.11 1.04 13.07
N ALA A 168 6.70 2.02 13.75
CA ALA A 168 6.06 3.31 13.97
C ALA A 168 5.76 4.06 12.65
N MET A 169 6.63 3.97 11.62
CA MET A 169 6.36 4.58 10.31
C MET A 169 5.07 4.03 9.69
N TRP A 170 4.92 2.72 9.70
CA TRP A 170 3.73 2.07 9.18
C TRP A 170 2.48 2.39 10.02
N ASP A 171 2.55 2.21 11.33
CA ASP A 171 1.43 2.43 12.24
C ASP A 171 0.93 3.89 12.20
N LEU A 172 1.85 4.87 12.13
CA LEU A 172 1.53 6.29 11.93
C LEU A 172 0.78 6.52 10.63
N ALA A 173 1.26 5.92 9.52
CA ALA A 173 0.61 6.05 8.23
C ALA A 173 -0.84 5.56 8.25
N LEU A 174 -1.08 4.40 8.86
CA LEU A 174 -2.43 3.83 8.99
C LEU A 174 -3.36 4.75 9.80
N ILE A 175 -2.89 5.23 10.96
CA ILE A 175 -3.66 6.09 11.85
C ILE A 175 -3.92 7.46 11.20
N GLY A 176 -2.91 8.05 10.57
CA GLY A 176 -3.03 9.31 9.83
C GLY A 176 -3.98 9.21 8.64
N ASN A 177 -3.92 8.11 7.88
CA ASN A 177 -4.85 7.82 6.78
C ASN A 177 -6.31 7.77 7.28
N ARG A 178 -6.52 7.34 8.51
CA ARG A 178 -7.85 7.31 9.16
C ARG A 178 -8.24 8.63 9.85
N GLY A 179 -7.51 9.71 9.58
CA GLY A 179 -7.86 11.08 9.97
C GLY A 179 -7.38 11.50 11.35
N VAL A 180 -6.50 10.73 12.02
CA VAL A 180 -5.94 11.14 13.31
C VAL A 180 -4.65 11.92 13.09
N GLU A 181 -4.66 13.20 13.39
CA GLU A 181 -3.49 14.09 13.30
C GLU A 181 -2.72 14.00 11.97
N PRO A 182 -3.38 13.98 10.79
CA PRO A 182 -2.73 13.66 9.52
C PRO A 182 -1.59 14.61 9.16
N ALA A 183 -1.70 15.90 9.54
CA ALA A 183 -0.64 16.88 9.32
C ALA A 183 0.61 16.59 10.19
N ARG A 184 0.41 16.26 11.46
CA ARG A 184 1.49 15.86 12.36
C ARG A 184 2.16 14.57 11.92
N VAL A 185 1.35 13.57 11.53
CA VAL A 185 1.84 12.30 10.98
C VAL A 185 2.68 12.55 9.72
N PHE A 186 2.22 13.41 8.83
CA PHE A 186 2.98 13.81 7.65
C PHE A 186 4.36 14.37 8.02
N ASP A 187 4.43 15.30 8.99
CA ASP A 187 5.70 15.90 9.39
C ASP A 187 6.67 14.88 10.01
N ILE A 188 6.17 13.92 10.79
CA ILE A 188 6.98 12.83 11.37
C ILE A 188 7.56 11.94 10.26
N LEU A 189 6.72 11.50 9.32
CA LEU A 189 7.13 10.66 8.20
C LEU A 189 8.11 11.39 7.28
N ARG A 190 7.84 12.67 6.97
CA ARG A 190 8.71 13.50 6.15
C ARG A 190 10.09 13.70 6.77
N ALA A 191 10.16 13.93 8.07
CA ALA A 191 11.45 14.05 8.78
C ALA A 191 12.28 12.74 8.67
N SER A 192 11.62 11.59 8.63
CA SER A 192 12.25 10.27 8.54
C SER A 192 12.77 9.92 7.13
N LEU A 193 12.44 10.69 6.09
CA LEU A 193 12.98 10.50 4.73
C LEU A 193 14.48 10.73 4.62
N HIS A 194 15.07 11.44 5.58
CA HIS A 194 16.51 11.74 5.60
C HIS A 194 17.28 10.94 6.65
N ASP A 195 16.67 9.88 7.19
CA ASP A 195 17.34 9.00 8.15
C ASP A 195 18.53 8.28 7.52
N GLU A 196 19.61 8.12 8.27
CA GLU A 196 20.80 7.37 7.81
C GLU A 196 20.46 5.90 7.52
N ASN A 197 19.48 5.34 8.22
CA ASN A 197 19.05 3.97 8.06
C ASN A 197 18.09 3.82 6.87
N GLU A 198 18.51 3.07 5.86
CA GLU A 198 17.74 2.83 4.64
C GLU A 198 16.34 2.23 4.91
N ASN A 199 16.23 1.33 5.90
CA ASN A 199 14.92 0.74 6.23
C ASN A 199 13.95 1.77 6.79
N ILE A 200 14.44 2.75 7.56
CA ILE A 200 13.58 3.82 8.08
C ILE A 200 13.12 4.72 6.94
N ARG A 201 14.03 5.12 6.03
CA ARG A 201 13.64 5.88 4.83
C ARG A 201 12.63 5.12 3.97
N TYR A 202 12.86 3.81 3.77
CA TYR A 202 11.93 2.95 3.03
C TYR A 202 10.52 2.97 3.62
N TRP A 203 10.40 2.77 4.93
CA TRP A 203 9.10 2.75 5.59
C TRP A 203 8.48 4.13 5.75
N ALA A 204 9.27 5.20 5.77
CA ALA A 204 8.78 6.57 5.70
C ALA A 204 8.18 6.88 4.32
N VAL A 205 8.82 6.45 3.22
CA VAL A 205 8.30 6.53 1.85
C VAL A 205 6.98 5.75 1.74
N GLU A 206 6.96 4.52 2.23
CA GLU A 206 5.76 3.69 2.26
C GLU A 206 4.65 4.38 3.08
N GLY A 207 5.01 4.88 4.25
CA GLY A 207 4.09 5.60 5.14
C GLY A 207 3.45 6.81 4.47
N LEU A 208 4.23 7.64 3.77
CA LEU A 208 3.71 8.79 3.03
C LEU A 208 2.77 8.39 1.90
N ALA A 209 3.09 7.30 1.19
CA ALA A 209 2.22 6.79 0.12
C ALA A 209 0.87 6.29 0.67
N TYR A 210 0.86 5.69 1.86
CA TYR A 210 -0.37 5.23 2.52
C TYR A 210 -1.12 6.32 3.27
N LEU A 211 -0.43 7.34 3.79
CA LEU A 211 -1.06 8.54 4.34
C LEU A 211 -1.89 9.27 3.28
N ALA A 212 -1.40 9.29 2.03
CA ALA A 212 -2.06 9.88 0.86
C ALA A 212 -2.48 11.35 1.02
N ALA A 213 -1.74 12.11 1.81
CA ALA A 213 -1.91 13.55 1.85
C ALA A 213 -1.36 14.20 0.56
N ASP A 214 -2.02 15.24 0.03
CA ASP A 214 -1.53 15.96 -1.15
C ASP A 214 -0.10 16.47 -0.98
N SER A 215 0.24 16.90 0.25
CA SER A 215 1.57 17.34 0.64
C SER A 215 2.65 16.24 0.54
N ALA A 216 2.28 14.96 0.44
CA ALA A 216 3.21 13.85 0.34
C ALA A 216 3.77 13.65 -1.08
N ILE A 217 3.13 14.21 -2.11
CA ILE A 217 3.50 14.00 -3.52
C ILE A 217 4.90 14.55 -3.81
N GLU A 218 5.19 15.78 -3.45
CA GLU A 218 6.51 16.39 -3.70
C GLU A 218 7.64 15.70 -2.92
N PRO A 219 7.52 15.39 -1.61
CA PRO A 219 8.52 14.58 -0.92
C PRO A 219 8.77 13.20 -1.57
N LEU A 220 7.72 12.52 -2.02
CA LEU A 220 7.87 11.24 -2.71
C LEU A 220 8.55 11.39 -4.08
N LEU A 221 8.27 12.45 -4.82
CA LEU A 221 9.00 12.78 -6.06
C LEU A 221 10.48 13.07 -5.77
N GLY A 222 10.79 13.78 -4.68
CA GLY A 222 12.17 13.99 -4.23
C GLY A 222 12.88 12.67 -3.93
N MET A 223 12.26 11.77 -3.17
CA MET A 223 12.84 10.44 -2.88
C MET A 223 12.99 9.59 -4.14
N PHE A 224 12.06 9.67 -5.08
CA PHE A 224 12.17 8.99 -6.37
C PHE A 224 13.38 9.47 -7.18
N HIS A 225 13.67 10.75 -7.16
CA HIS A 225 14.75 11.35 -7.92
C HIS A 225 16.12 11.21 -7.23
N ASP A 226 16.18 11.51 -5.92
CA ASP A 226 17.43 11.85 -5.23
C ASP A 226 17.92 10.79 -4.23
N ASP A 227 17.10 9.82 -3.79
CA ASP A 227 17.57 8.85 -2.80
C ASP A 227 18.73 8.01 -3.36
N PRO A 228 19.82 7.84 -2.60
CA PRO A 228 20.96 7.04 -3.05
C PRO A 228 20.62 5.57 -3.28
N SER A 229 19.57 5.03 -2.60
CA SER A 229 19.15 3.65 -2.77
C SER A 229 18.18 3.48 -3.95
N PRO A 230 18.52 2.66 -4.95
CA PRO A 230 17.62 2.31 -6.04
C PRO A 230 16.29 1.69 -5.53
N THR A 231 16.36 0.94 -4.44
CA THR A 231 15.17 0.33 -3.81
C THR A 231 14.19 1.38 -3.32
N ILE A 232 14.69 2.47 -2.72
CA ILE A 232 13.84 3.56 -2.23
C ILE A 232 13.29 4.37 -3.41
N ARG A 233 14.12 4.68 -4.42
CA ARG A 233 13.65 5.36 -5.64
C ARG A 233 12.50 4.60 -6.31
N GLU A 234 12.67 3.29 -6.48
CA GLU A 234 11.62 2.43 -7.03
C GLU A 234 10.36 2.40 -6.15
N ARG A 235 10.54 2.31 -4.82
CA ARG A 235 9.41 2.30 -3.88
C ARG A 235 8.62 3.61 -3.94
N ALA A 236 9.30 4.75 -4.00
CA ALA A 236 8.64 6.05 -4.14
C ALA A 236 7.86 6.16 -5.46
N ALA A 237 8.45 5.72 -6.57
CA ALA A 237 7.76 5.65 -7.86
C ALA A 237 6.50 4.78 -7.82
N CYS A 238 6.63 3.59 -7.24
CA CYS A 238 5.50 2.66 -7.08
C CYS A 238 4.41 3.22 -6.16
N GLY A 239 4.79 3.84 -5.03
CA GLY A 239 3.87 4.48 -4.09
C GLY A 239 3.03 5.57 -4.75
N LEU A 240 3.67 6.42 -5.55
CA LEU A 240 3.00 7.47 -6.32
C LEU A 240 2.06 6.92 -7.39
N ALA A 241 2.53 5.92 -8.17
CA ALA A 241 1.84 5.51 -9.38
C ALA A 241 0.77 4.42 -9.15
N GLN A 242 0.98 3.50 -8.21
CA GLN A 242 0.16 2.28 -8.09
C GLN A 242 -0.28 1.94 -6.67
N SER A 243 0.69 1.74 -5.76
CA SER A 243 0.45 1.03 -4.50
C SER A 243 -0.02 1.91 -3.36
N GLY A 244 0.19 3.24 -3.43
CA GLY A 244 -0.26 4.19 -2.41
C GLY A 244 -1.78 4.41 -2.43
N MET A 245 -2.27 5.08 -1.40
CA MET A 245 -3.69 5.40 -1.24
C MET A 245 -4.14 6.65 -2.02
N PHE A 246 -3.29 7.18 -2.91
CA PHE A 246 -3.61 8.35 -3.73
C PHE A 246 -4.76 8.10 -4.70
N SER A 247 -5.66 9.07 -4.80
CA SER A 247 -6.68 9.12 -5.84
C SER A 247 -6.05 9.30 -7.24
N ALA A 248 -6.82 9.04 -8.28
CA ALA A 248 -6.36 9.27 -9.65
C ALA A 248 -6.01 10.74 -9.91
N GLU A 249 -6.69 11.71 -9.27
CA GLU A 249 -6.40 13.14 -9.38
C GLU A 249 -5.06 13.49 -8.72
N GLN A 250 -4.84 13.02 -7.48
CA GLN A 250 -3.58 13.20 -6.77
C GLN A 250 -2.40 12.62 -7.56
N ARG A 251 -2.55 11.41 -8.13
CA ARG A 251 -1.50 10.81 -8.97
C ARG A 251 -1.22 11.66 -10.21
N ARG A 252 -2.25 12.19 -10.87
CA ARG A 252 -2.07 13.06 -12.04
C ARG A 252 -1.31 14.35 -11.74
N SER A 253 -1.39 14.88 -10.52
CA SER A 253 -0.63 16.08 -10.15
C SER A 253 0.89 15.86 -10.17
N ALA A 254 1.38 14.63 -10.08
CA ALA A 254 2.79 14.29 -10.21
C ALA A 254 3.31 14.29 -11.67
N VAL A 255 2.42 14.24 -12.67
CA VAL A 255 2.80 14.08 -14.09
C VAL A 255 3.75 15.18 -14.58
N PRO A 256 3.55 16.50 -14.29
CA PRO A 256 4.48 17.53 -14.73
C PRO A 256 5.93 17.28 -14.27
N ARG A 257 6.12 16.91 -13.01
CA ARG A 257 7.46 16.61 -12.46
C ARG A 257 8.05 15.33 -13.05
N LEU A 258 7.24 14.30 -13.28
CA LEU A 258 7.69 13.08 -13.95
C LEU A 258 8.14 13.35 -15.40
N LEU A 259 7.52 14.30 -16.09
CA LEU A 259 7.98 14.74 -17.40
C LEU A 259 9.33 15.46 -17.34
N ASP A 260 9.59 16.24 -16.27
CA ASP A 260 10.91 16.83 -16.05
C ASP A 260 11.96 15.74 -15.80
N PHE A 261 11.65 14.74 -15.00
CA PHE A 261 12.53 13.59 -14.75
C PHE A 261 12.79 12.74 -16.02
N ALA A 262 11.82 12.66 -16.92
CA ALA A 262 12.01 11.94 -18.19
C ALA A 262 13.12 12.53 -19.08
N ASP A 263 13.36 13.84 -19.00
CA ASP A 263 14.40 14.57 -19.71
C ASP A 263 15.70 14.70 -18.90
N ASP A 264 15.70 14.34 -17.62
CA ASP A 264 16.87 14.55 -16.77
C ASP A 264 17.99 13.56 -17.07
N ALA A 265 19.11 14.12 -17.60
CA ALA A 265 20.29 13.35 -17.95
C ALA A 265 21.07 12.84 -16.72
N SER A 266 20.83 13.37 -15.52
CA SER A 266 21.47 12.93 -14.29
C SER A 266 20.94 11.59 -13.77
N LEU A 267 19.72 11.21 -14.17
CA LEU A 267 19.11 9.96 -13.78
C LEU A 267 19.75 8.78 -14.53
N ASP A 268 20.01 7.70 -13.80
CA ASP A 268 20.43 6.43 -14.41
C ASP A 268 19.28 5.81 -15.25
N ASP A 269 19.65 4.90 -16.16
CA ASP A 269 18.70 4.29 -17.09
C ASP A 269 17.58 3.50 -16.38
N GLN A 270 17.86 2.91 -15.21
CA GLN A 270 16.89 2.18 -14.44
C GLN A 270 15.85 3.13 -13.83
N THR A 271 16.30 4.20 -13.19
CA THR A 271 15.42 5.22 -12.61
C THR A 271 14.56 5.89 -13.69
N ARG A 272 15.18 6.24 -14.83
CA ARG A 272 14.44 6.77 -15.98
C ARG A 272 13.42 5.78 -16.54
N SER A 273 13.71 4.49 -16.50
CA SER A 273 12.74 3.44 -16.85
C SER A 273 11.52 3.47 -15.94
N TRP A 274 11.71 3.68 -14.63
CA TRP A 274 10.62 3.82 -13.67
C TRP A 274 9.81 5.10 -13.87
N VAL A 275 10.44 6.21 -14.31
CA VAL A 275 9.70 7.43 -14.68
C VAL A 275 8.69 7.15 -15.78
N PHE A 276 9.12 6.51 -16.87
CA PHE A 276 8.20 6.15 -17.96
C PHE A 276 7.16 5.12 -17.54
N GLN A 277 7.48 4.23 -16.61
CA GLN A 277 6.50 3.30 -16.05
C GLN A 277 5.45 4.05 -15.23
N ALA A 278 5.87 4.95 -14.32
CA ALA A 278 4.96 5.77 -13.52
C ALA A 278 4.03 6.62 -14.41
N LEU A 279 4.57 7.23 -15.47
CA LEU A 279 3.75 7.96 -16.44
C LEU A 279 2.66 7.07 -17.07
N ARG A 280 3.01 5.83 -17.47
CA ARG A 280 2.03 4.87 -18.02
C ARG A 280 0.96 4.50 -17.01
N ASP A 281 1.37 4.19 -15.79
CA ASP A 281 0.47 3.72 -14.73
C ASP A 281 -0.51 4.82 -14.29
N ILE A 282 -0.04 6.06 -14.20
CA ILE A 282 -0.87 7.21 -13.80
C ILE A 282 -1.84 7.61 -14.91
N THR A 283 -1.38 7.60 -16.16
CA THR A 283 -2.16 8.14 -17.28
C THR A 283 -2.95 7.09 -18.06
N GLY A 284 -2.62 5.80 -17.87
CA GLY A 284 -3.19 4.71 -18.66
C GLY A 284 -2.69 4.67 -20.12
N GLN A 285 -1.68 5.48 -20.48
CA GLN A 285 -1.18 5.59 -21.85
C GLN A 285 0.03 4.67 -22.09
N SER A 286 0.09 4.02 -23.25
CA SER A 286 1.19 3.15 -23.66
C SER A 286 2.07 3.85 -24.69
N LEU A 287 2.72 4.95 -24.29
CA LEU A 287 3.63 5.71 -25.14
C LEU A 287 5.08 5.18 -25.02
N PRO A 288 5.94 5.41 -26.05
CA PRO A 288 7.34 5.02 -26.02
C PRO A 288 8.12 5.74 -24.92
N ARG A 289 9.33 5.28 -24.62
CA ARG A 289 10.26 5.93 -23.67
C ARG A 289 10.94 7.14 -24.34
N ASP A 290 10.16 8.14 -24.67
CA ASP A 290 10.59 9.37 -25.31
C ASP A 290 9.87 10.55 -24.63
N ALA A 291 10.66 11.40 -23.98
CA ALA A 291 10.13 12.51 -23.20
C ALA A 291 9.37 13.53 -24.07
N HIS A 292 9.82 13.74 -25.33
CA HIS A 292 9.12 14.66 -26.24
C HIS A 292 7.72 14.15 -26.58
N VAL A 293 7.59 12.84 -26.85
CA VAL A 293 6.29 12.22 -27.15
C VAL A 293 5.33 12.35 -25.96
N TRP A 294 5.83 12.16 -24.74
CA TRP A 294 5.04 12.32 -23.51
C TRP A 294 4.63 13.77 -23.26
N ARG A 295 5.54 14.75 -23.48
CA ARG A 295 5.22 16.19 -23.33
C ARG A 295 4.18 16.64 -24.34
N ASP A 296 4.31 16.23 -25.60
CA ASP A 296 3.34 16.53 -26.66
C ASP A 296 1.96 15.96 -26.34
N TRP A 297 1.92 14.74 -25.82
CA TRP A 297 0.67 14.12 -25.36
C TRP A 297 0.05 14.88 -24.18
N TYR A 298 0.86 15.23 -23.18
CA TYR A 298 0.40 15.96 -22.00
C TYR A 298 -0.18 17.33 -22.35
N GLN A 299 0.49 18.09 -23.22
CA GLN A 299 0.03 19.40 -23.66
C GLN A 299 -1.31 19.35 -24.37
N ARG A 300 -1.57 18.29 -25.14
CA ARG A 300 -2.81 18.12 -25.91
C ARG A 300 -3.99 17.63 -25.08
N HIS A 301 -3.76 16.86 -24.03
CA HIS A 301 -4.83 16.12 -23.36
C HIS A 301 -5.08 16.51 -21.91
N LEU A 302 -4.06 16.95 -21.16
CA LEU A 302 -4.19 17.25 -19.74
C LEU A 302 -4.05 18.72 -19.37
N LYS A 303 -3.41 19.55 -20.22
CA LYS A 303 -3.24 20.97 -19.95
C LYS A 303 -4.51 21.79 -20.25
N VAL A 304 -5.47 21.22 -20.97
CA VAL A 304 -6.69 21.89 -21.43
C VAL A 304 -7.81 21.82 -20.37
N GLU A 305 -7.67 21.01 -19.32
CA GLU A 305 -8.69 20.80 -18.28
C GLU A 305 -8.54 21.73 -17.05
N ARG A 306 -7.79 22.85 -17.18
CA ARG A 306 -7.63 23.87 -16.12
C ARG A 306 -8.35 25.16 -16.44
#